data_02eddf6284d7b3b153892ef6fc987f2c
#
_entry.id   02eddf6284d7b3b153892ef6fc987f2c
#
_cell.length_a   1.000
_cell.length_b   1.000
_cell.length_c   1.000
_cell.angle_alpha   90.00
_cell.angle_beta   90.00
_cell.angle_gamma   90.00
#
_symmetry.space_group_name_H-M   'P 1'
#
loop_
_entity.id
_entity.type
_entity.pdbx_description
1 polymer ?
#
loop_
_entity_poly.entity_id
_entity_poly.type
_entity_poly.pdbx_seq_one_letter_code
_entity_poly.pdbx_strand_id
1 'polypeptide(L)'
;MKILKIILLSLFAFTFFSCADSNKKTLVNQGIISKIEMEKGAQIYRAKCMTCHRKNGEGLNRVYPPLANSDFLEKKMEDAIRMVKYGSGDEIKVNGKKYKSYMPASGLKEKDLSLVFNYILNSWGNSYGRIEPETIRNIKEKK
;
A
#
# COMPACT_ATOMS: atom_id res chain seq x y z
N MET A 1 33.76 45.84 33.23
CA MET A 1 34.30 44.98 32.17
C MET A 1 34.11 43.46 32.39
N LYS A 2 33.17 43.00 33.23
CA LYS A 2 32.93 41.54 33.47
C LYS A 2 31.57 41.02 32.96
N ILE A 3 30.65 41.91 32.58
CA ILE A 3 29.29 41.53 32.14
C ILE A 3 29.22 41.22 30.61
N LEU A 4 30.16 41.75 29.83
CA LEU A 4 30.19 41.56 28.36
C LEU A 4 30.74 40.20 27.92
N LYS A 5 31.39 39.43 28.79
CA LYS A 5 31.93 38.09 28.48
C LYS A 5 30.95 36.96 28.68
N ILE A 6 29.80 37.17 29.33
CA ILE A 6 28.82 36.14 29.64
C ILE A 6 27.80 36.01 28.50
N ILE A 7 27.60 37.03 27.67
CA ILE A 7 26.63 37.02 26.56
C ILE A 7 27.18 36.31 25.31
N LEU A 8 28.48 36.13 25.18
CA LEU A 8 29.09 35.49 24.00
C LEU A 8 29.20 33.95 24.08
N LEU A 9 28.83 33.34 25.21
CA LEU A 9 28.99 31.91 25.45
C LEU A 9 27.65 31.12 25.33
N SER A 10 26.54 31.79 25.10
CA SER A 10 25.21 31.13 24.98
C SER A 10 24.70 30.94 23.56
N LEU A 11 25.49 31.28 22.54
CA LEU A 11 25.05 31.21 21.11
C LEU A 11 25.61 30.01 20.35
N PHE A 12 26.18 29.01 21.04
CA PHE A 12 26.80 27.88 20.35
C PHE A 12 26.35 26.55 20.95
N ALA A 13 25.08 26.19 20.79
CA ALA A 13 24.63 24.80 20.96
C ALA A 13 23.20 24.61 20.48
N PHE A 14 22.87 24.94 19.22
CA PHE A 14 21.64 24.45 18.60
C PHE A 14 21.96 24.00 17.17
N THR A 15 22.87 23.02 17.06
CA THR A 15 22.97 22.24 15.84
C THR A 15 21.83 21.24 15.88
N PHE A 16 20.76 21.56 15.19
CA PHE A 16 19.69 20.64 14.90
C PHE A 16 20.26 19.43 14.15
N PHE A 17 20.31 18.31 14.85
CA PHE A 17 20.52 17.01 14.25
C PHE A 17 19.23 16.66 13.50
N SER A 18 19.11 17.19 12.28
CA SER A 18 18.07 16.78 11.34
C SER A 18 18.47 15.42 10.81
N CYS A 19 18.05 14.35 11.48
CA CYS A 19 18.01 13.03 10.89
C CYS A 19 16.89 13.05 9.84
N ALA A 20 17.25 13.38 8.61
CA ALA A 20 16.43 13.12 7.44
C ALA A 20 16.50 11.62 7.18
N ASP A 21 15.51 10.90 7.67
CA ASP A 21 15.30 9.49 7.34
C ASP A 21 14.66 9.42 5.93
N SER A 22 15.51 9.66 4.93
CA SER A 22 15.17 9.67 3.52
C SER A 22 15.47 8.31 2.92
N ASN A 23 14.58 7.32 3.05
CA ASN A 23 14.49 6.25 2.03
C ASN A 23 13.36 5.25 2.25
N LYS A 24 12.17 5.66 2.65
CA LYS A 24 11.00 4.84 2.41
C LYS A 24 10.31 5.41 1.17
N LYS A 25 10.67 4.91 -0.02
CA LYS A 25 9.98 5.23 -1.26
C LYS A 25 8.52 4.82 -1.10
N THR A 26 7.71 5.76 -0.66
CA THR A 26 6.27 5.54 -0.45
C THR A 26 5.64 5.30 -1.81
N LEU A 27 5.23 4.07 -2.09
CA LEU A 27 4.55 3.68 -3.33
C LEU A 27 3.15 4.29 -3.43
N VAL A 28 2.64 4.78 -2.32
CA VAL A 28 1.29 5.31 -2.18
C VAL A 28 1.36 6.80 -1.93
N ASN A 29 0.67 7.61 -2.73
CA ASN A 29 0.52 9.03 -2.48
C ASN A 29 -0.84 9.33 -1.80
N GLN A 30 -0.98 10.50 -1.19
CA GLN A 30 -2.19 10.94 -0.49
C GLN A 30 -3.15 11.72 -1.40
N GLY A 31 -3.04 11.54 -2.73
CA GLY A 31 -3.90 12.22 -3.70
C GLY A 31 -5.38 11.82 -3.55
N ILE A 32 -6.28 12.77 -3.85
CA ILE A 32 -7.73 12.53 -3.83
C ILE A 32 -8.11 11.56 -4.94
N ILE A 33 -8.89 10.54 -4.58
CA ILE A 33 -9.46 9.60 -5.54
C ILE A 33 -10.86 10.08 -5.89
N SER A 34 -11.13 10.27 -7.18
CA SER A 34 -12.43 10.71 -7.64
C SER A 34 -13.50 9.61 -7.46
N LYS A 35 -14.76 10.03 -7.32
CA LYS A 35 -15.90 9.10 -7.26
C LYS A 35 -15.95 8.16 -8.46
N ILE A 36 -15.62 8.66 -9.65
CA ILE A 36 -15.60 7.90 -10.90
C ILE A 36 -14.52 6.80 -10.86
N GLU A 37 -13.34 7.09 -10.32
CA GLU A 37 -12.27 6.10 -10.17
C GLU A 37 -12.66 5.01 -9.16
N MET A 38 -13.30 5.39 -8.05
CA MET A 38 -13.81 4.45 -7.06
C MET A 38 -14.87 3.51 -7.66
N GLU A 39 -15.82 4.05 -8.44
CA GLU A 39 -16.85 3.25 -9.11
C GLU A 39 -16.26 2.27 -10.12
N LYS A 40 -15.30 2.70 -10.93
CA LYS A 40 -14.58 1.82 -11.89
C LYS A 40 -13.78 0.75 -11.16
N GLY A 41 -13.06 1.10 -10.11
CA GLY A 41 -12.32 0.15 -9.28
C GLY A 41 -13.24 -0.88 -8.65
N ALA A 42 -14.41 -0.46 -8.14
CA ALA A 42 -15.42 -1.35 -7.60
C ALA A 42 -15.98 -2.32 -8.66
N GLN A 43 -16.17 -1.88 -9.90
CA GLN A 43 -16.63 -2.76 -11.00
C GLN A 43 -15.58 -3.84 -11.29
N ILE A 44 -14.29 -3.46 -11.39
CA ILE A 44 -13.20 -4.42 -11.61
C ILE A 44 -13.10 -5.38 -10.43
N TYR A 45 -13.20 -4.90 -9.20
CA TYR A 45 -13.20 -5.75 -8.00
C TYR A 45 -14.28 -6.81 -8.05
N ARG A 46 -15.51 -6.43 -8.34
CA ARG A 46 -16.65 -7.37 -8.46
C ARG A 46 -16.41 -8.43 -9.52
N ALA A 47 -15.84 -8.04 -10.66
CA ALA A 47 -15.62 -8.95 -11.78
C ALA A 47 -14.43 -9.91 -11.58
N LYS A 48 -13.38 -9.51 -10.85
CA LYS A 48 -12.09 -10.23 -10.84
C LYS A 48 -11.65 -10.73 -9.46
N CYS A 49 -12.12 -10.10 -8.38
CA CYS A 49 -11.56 -10.32 -7.03
C CYS A 49 -12.59 -10.87 -6.03
N MET A 50 -13.84 -10.46 -6.16
CA MET A 50 -14.89 -10.70 -5.18
C MET A 50 -15.18 -12.18 -4.92
N THR A 51 -15.01 -13.04 -5.92
CA THR A 51 -15.25 -14.49 -5.78
C THR A 51 -14.40 -15.10 -4.65
N CYS A 52 -13.13 -14.71 -4.58
CA CYS A 52 -12.20 -15.19 -3.55
C CYS A 52 -12.19 -14.27 -2.31
N HIS A 53 -12.06 -12.96 -2.52
CA HIS A 53 -11.90 -12.00 -1.43
C HIS A 53 -13.23 -11.51 -0.83
N ARG A 54 -14.38 -11.97 -1.35
CA ARG A 54 -15.73 -11.68 -0.88
C ARG A 54 -16.13 -10.20 -1.07
N LYS A 55 -17.43 -9.92 -0.84
CA LYS A 55 -18.03 -8.61 -1.14
C LYS A 55 -17.40 -7.45 -0.38
N ASN A 56 -17.08 -7.68 0.88
CA ASN A 56 -16.55 -6.65 1.78
C ASN A 56 -15.03 -6.81 2.04
N GLY A 57 -14.32 -7.55 1.19
CA GLY A 57 -12.89 -7.77 1.35
C GLY A 57 -12.52 -8.62 2.56
N GLU A 58 -13.47 -9.33 3.17
CA GLU A 58 -13.25 -10.16 4.36
C GLU A 58 -12.47 -11.46 4.09
N GLY A 59 -12.41 -11.88 2.82
CA GLY A 59 -11.77 -13.13 2.43
C GLY A 59 -12.44 -14.39 2.97
N LEU A 60 -11.68 -15.48 3.04
CA LEU A 60 -12.09 -16.74 3.66
C LEU A 60 -10.96 -17.23 4.56
N ASN A 61 -11.26 -17.35 5.87
CA ASN A 61 -10.25 -17.67 6.87
C ASN A 61 -9.37 -18.87 6.47
N ARG A 62 -8.06 -18.69 6.54
CA ARG A 62 -7.00 -19.65 6.15
C ARG A 62 -7.00 -20.09 4.68
N VAL A 63 -7.94 -19.62 3.86
CA VAL A 63 -7.99 -19.93 2.42
C VAL A 63 -7.65 -18.68 1.61
N TYR A 64 -8.46 -17.64 1.71
CA TYR A 64 -8.25 -16.38 0.99
C TYR A 64 -8.04 -15.24 1.98
N PRO A 65 -6.93 -14.49 1.87
CA PRO A 65 -6.63 -13.44 2.83
C PRO A 65 -7.64 -12.30 2.78
N PRO A 66 -7.94 -11.65 3.93
CA PRO A 66 -8.73 -10.42 3.94
C PRO A 66 -7.96 -9.28 3.27
N LEU A 67 -8.70 -8.42 2.57
CA LEU A 67 -8.24 -7.15 2.04
C LEU A 67 -8.70 -5.98 2.94
N ALA A 68 -9.82 -6.17 3.64
CA ALA A 68 -10.31 -5.24 4.65
C ALA A 68 -9.38 -5.23 5.86
N ASN A 69 -8.96 -4.04 6.31
CA ASN A 69 -8.05 -3.84 7.45
C ASN A 69 -6.78 -4.71 7.38
N SER A 70 -6.20 -4.83 6.19
CA SER A 70 -5.08 -5.74 5.93
C SER A 70 -3.74 -5.08 6.26
N ASP A 71 -3.04 -5.60 7.26
CA ASP A 71 -1.67 -5.19 7.59
C ASP A 71 -0.67 -5.51 6.46
N PHE A 72 -0.96 -6.48 5.62
CA PHE A 72 -0.16 -6.80 4.45
C PHE A 72 -0.27 -5.71 3.37
N LEU A 73 -1.48 -5.22 3.09
CA LEU A 73 -1.67 -4.10 2.16
C LEU A 73 -1.03 -2.82 2.68
N GLU A 74 -1.11 -2.57 3.98
CA GLU A 74 -0.50 -1.39 4.59
C GLU A 74 1.03 -1.42 4.52
N LYS A 75 1.66 -2.58 4.79
CA LYS A 75 3.11 -2.68 5.02
C LYS A 75 3.89 -3.26 3.84
N LYS A 76 3.22 -4.00 2.94
CA LYS A 76 3.86 -4.75 1.84
C LYS A 76 3.17 -4.52 0.50
N MET A 77 2.84 -3.24 0.22
CA MET A 77 2.10 -2.85 -0.98
C MET A 77 2.74 -3.33 -2.28
N GLU A 78 4.06 -3.25 -2.39
CA GLU A 78 4.77 -3.72 -3.58
C GLU A 78 4.59 -5.21 -3.80
N ASP A 79 4.67 -6.02 -2.75
CA ASP A 79 4.42 -7.47 -2.85
C ASP A 79 2.96 -7.75 -3.22
N ALA A 80 2.01 -7.00 -2.65
CA ALA A 80 0.59 -7.14 -3.01
C ALA A 80 0.34 -6.85 -4.49
N ILE A 81 0.91 -5.76 -5.02
CA ILE A 81 0.79 -5.42 -6.44
C ILE A 81 1.44 -6.51 -7.31
N ARG A 82 2.62 -7.00 -6.92
CA ARG A 82 3.34 -8.06 -7.64
C ARG A 82 2.50 -9.33 -7.72
N MET A 83 1.88 -9.74 -6.62
CA MET A 83 1.00 -10.91 -6.58
C MET A 83 -0.19 -10.78 -7.53
N VAL A 84 -0.84 -9.61 -7.57
CA VAL A 84 -1.98 -9.39 -8.46
C VAL A 84 -1.54 -9.32 -9.93
N LYS A 85 -0.36 -8.75 -10.19
CA LYS A 85 0.18 -8.57 -11.55
C LYS A 85 0.67 -9.88 -12.16
N TYR A 86 1.39 -10.69 -11.38
CA TYR A 86 2.10 -11.88 -11.87
C TYR A 86 1.58 -13.20 -11.31
N GLY A 87 0.68 -13.14 -10.32
CA GLY A 87 0.25 -14.31 -9.58
C GLY A 87 1.19 -14.63 -8.41
N SER A 88 0.75 -15.52 -7.52
CA SER A 88 1.57 -16.01 -6.42
C SER A 88 1.05 -17.35 -5.88
N GLY A 89 1.97 -18.23 -5.52
CA GLY A 89 1.72 -19.44 -4.73
C GLY A 89 2.46 -19.41 -3.39
N ASP A 90 3.09 -18.29 -3.04
CA ASP A 90 3.87 -18.15 -1.82
C ASP A 90 2.98 -18.07 -0.57
N GLU A 91 3.50 -18.59 0.56
CA GLU A 91 2.87 -18.37 1.84
C GLU A 91 3.04 -16.92 2.27
N ILE A 92 1.93 -16.27 2.59
CA ILE A 92 1.93 -14.93 3.17
C ILE A 92 1.28 -14.92 4.55
N LYS A 93 1.61 -13.92 5.37
CA LYS A 93 0.97 -13.66 6.65
C LYS A 93 0.16 -12.38 6.57
N VAL A 94 -1.13 -12.46 6.86
CA VAL A 94 -2.05 -11.31 6.90
C VAL A 94 -2.78 -11.31 8.24
N ASN A 95 -2.73 -10.19 8.97
CA ASN A 95 -3.34 -10.04 10.28
C ASN A 95 -3.01 -11.19 11.23
N GLY A 96 -1.74 -11.62 11.23
CA GLY A 96 -1.23 -12.69 12.08
C GLY A 96 -1.53 -14.12 11.58
N LYS A 97 -2.33 -14.32 10.53
CA LYS A 97 -2.72 -15.63 9.99
C LYS A 97 -1.96 -15.95 8.70
N LYS A 98 -1.64 -17.22 8.49
CA LYS A 98 -0.98 -17.72 7.28
C LYS A 98 -1.98 -18.08 6.19
N TYR A 99 -1.63 -17.77 4.95
CA TYR A 99 -2.39 -18.06 3.73
C TYR A 99 -1.41 -18.57 2.66
N LYS A 100 -1.78 -19.67 1.98
CA LYS A 100 -0.92 -20.33 0.99
C LYS A 100 -1.66 -20.72 -0.30
N SER A 101 -2.89 -20.28 -0.46
CA SER A 101 -3.66 -20.58 -1.67
C SER A 101 -3.06 -19.86 -2.89
N TYR A 102 -3.06 -20.53 -4.02
CA TYR A 102 -2.63 -19.94 -5.27
C TYR A 102 -3.54 -18.77 -5.68
N MET A 103 -2.95 -17.65 -5.99
CA MET A 103 -3.61 -16.49 -6.57
C MET A 103 -3.15 -16.35 -8.03
N PRO A 104 -4.04 -16.50 -9.03
CA PRO A 104 -3.66 -16.33 -10.43
C PRO A 104 -3.34 -14.87 -10.73
N ALA A 105 -2.51 -14.64 -11.75
CA ALA A 105 -2.30 -13.31 -12.30
C ALA A 105 -3.63 -12.74 -12.81
N SER A 106 -3.88 -11.46 -12.53
CA SER A 106 -5.17 -10.83 -12.88
C SER A 106 -5.41 -10.61 -14.37
N GLY A 107 -4.32 -10.52 -15.17
CA GLY A 107 -4.36 -10.14 -16.57
C GLY A 107 -4.78 -8.70 -16.83
N LEU A 108 -4.86 -7.86 -15.80
CA LEU A 108 -5.24 -6.46 -15.90
C LEU A 108 -4.06 -5.59 -16.35
N LYS A 109 -4.34 -4.53 -17.13
CA LYS A 109 -3.37 -3.51 -17.47
C LYS A 109 -3.13 -2.58 -16.27
N GLU A 110 -2.01 -1.85 -16.28
CA GLU A 110 -1.59 -0.99 -15.16
C GLU A 110 -2.66 0.01 -14.73
N LYS A 111 -3.39 0.59 -15.68
CA LYS A 111 -4.49 1.52 -15.39
C LYS A 111 -5.61 0.87 -14.59
N ASP A 112 -6.04 -0.33 -15.00
CA ASP A 112 -7.12 -1.07 -14.33
C ASP A 112 -6.66 -1.61 -12.98
N LEU A 113 -5.39 -2.04 -12.87
CA LEU A 113 -4.77 -2.40 -11.62
C LEU A 113 -4.75 -1.21 -10.65
N SER A 114 -4.36 -0.01 -11.11
CA SER A 114 -4.41 1.20 -10.30
C SER A 114 -5.83 1.49 -9.79
N LEU A 115 -6.84 1.41 -10.66
CA LEU A 115 -8.23 1.64 -10.29
C LEU A 115 -8.72 0.65 -9.22
N VAL A 116 -8.47 -0.65 -9.40
CA VAL A 116 -8.92 -1.65 -8.43
C VAL A 116 -8.14 -1.58 -7.12
N PHE A 117 -6.83 -1.30 -7.15
CA PHE A 117 -6.07 -1.05 -5.92
C PHE A 117 -6.58 0.18 -5.18
N ASN A 118 -6.81 1.30 -5.88
CA ASN A 118 -7.33 2.51 -5.26
C ASN A 118 -8.70 2.28 -4.61
N TYR A 119 -9.56 1.46 -5.21
CA TYR A 119 -10.79 1.03 -4.58
C TYR A 119 -10.53 0.20 -3.31
N ILE A 120 -9.70 -0.83 -3.36
CA ILE A 120 -9.38 -1.71 -2.23
C ILE A 120 -8.76 -0.91 -1.07
N LEU A 121 -7.81 -0.03 -1.39
CA LEU A 121 -7.06 0.75 -0.40
C LEU A 121 -7.91 1.81 0.32
N ASN A 122 -9.11 2.11 -0.18
CA ASN A 122 -10.01 3.13 0.37
C ASN A 122 -11.44 2.59 0.61
N SER A 123 -11.56 1.28 0.79
CA SER A 123 -12.82 0.60 1.08
C SER A 123 -12.72 -0.17 2.40
N TRP A 124 -13.86 -0.49 2.98
CA TRP A 124 -14.01 -1.38 4.15
C TRP A 124 -13.16 -0.98 5.37
N GLY A 125 -12.97 0.32 5.59
CA GLY A 125 -12.17 0.87 6.68
C GLY A 125 -10.69 1.05 6.34
N ASN A 126 -10.23 0.66 5.16
CA ASN A 126 -8.91 0.98 4.67
C ASN A 126 -8.79 2.48 4.33
N SER A 127 -7.65 3.07 4.65
CA SER A 127 -7.25 4.44 4.26
C SER A 127 -5.75 4.43 3.97
N TYR A 128 -5.35 3.66 2.95
CA TYR A 128 -3.93 3.40 2.66
C TYR A 128 -3.40 4.25 1.49
N GLY A 129 -4.20 5.25 1.04
CA GLY A 129 -3.80 6.23 0.03
C GLY A 129 -4.06 5.79 -1.40
N ARG A 130 -3.26 6.30 -2.35
CA ARG A 130 -3.45 6.18 -3.79
C ARG A 130 -2.22 5.58 -4.48
N ILE A 131 -2.45 4.78 -5.52
CA ILE A 131 -1.40 4.23 -6.38
C ILE A 131 -1.64 4.67 -7.82
N GLU A 132 -0.58 5.18 -8.46
CA GLU A 132 -0.60 5.57 -9.86
C GLU A 132 -0.24 4.40 -10.79
N PRO A 133 -0.74 4.38 -12.05
CA PRO A 133 -0.41 3.33 -13.02
C PRO A 133 1.10 3.19 -13.25
N GLU A 134 1.85 4.30 -13.18
CA GLU A 134 3.29 4.31 -13.34
C GLU A 134 4.02 3.54 -12.24
N THR A 135 3.55 3.65 -10.99
CA THR A 135 4.06 2.85 -9.86
C THR A 135 3.91 1.35 -10.15
N ILE A 136 2.75 0.93 -10.66
CA ILE A 136 2.47 -0.46 -11.00
C ILE A 136 3.36 -0.95 -12.15
N ARG A 137 3.58 -0.10 -13.17
CA ARG A 137 4.45 -0.42 -14.31
C ARG A 137 5.86 -0.78 -13.87
N ASN A 138 6.39 -0.04 -12.89
CA ASN A 138 7.76 -0.19 -12.40
C ASN A 138 7.98 -1.44 -11.54
N ILE A 139 6.91 -2.08 -11.05
CA ILE A 139 7.02 -3.31 -10.28
C ILE A 139 7.30 -4.48 -11.23
N LYS A 140 8.41 -5.17 -10.96
CA LYS A 140 8.88 -6.33 -11.74
C LYS A 140 8.52 -7.63 -11.03
N GLU A 141 8.45 -8.70 -11.83
CA GLU A 141 8.35 -10.06 -11.30
C GLU A 141 9.58 -10.41 -10.45
N LYS A 142 9.39 -11.15 -9.38
CA LYS A 142 10.53 -11.74 -8.64
C LYS A 142 11.03 -12.92 -9.46
N LYS A 143 12.33 -12.94 -9.74
CA LYS A 143 13.01 -14.09 -10.30
C LYS A 143 13.20 -15.16 -9.24
#